data_6e9ecc40cc97730f67fb37650d6d46ad
#
_entry.id   6e9ecc40cc97730f67fb37650d6d46ad
#
_cell.length_a   1.000
_cell.length_b   1.000
_cell.length_c   1.000
_cell.angle_alpha   90.00
_cell.angle_beta   90.00
_cell.angle_gamma   90.00
#
_symmetry.space_group_name_H-M   'P 1'
#
loop_
_entity.id
_entity.type
_entity.pdbx_description
1 polymer ?
#
loop_
_entity_poly.entity_id
_entity_poly.type
_entity_poly.pdbx_seq_one_letter_code
_entity_poly.pdbx_strand_id
1 'polypeptide(L)'
;MWENWRRPGWEQKEEKTEYDVYRLSVREILWGLCKSAAVTGAFAYLFYRSWAGCLAWPVTAVLCLKGDRKRKQKQRKERLSAQFCDAIQAAASGMQAGYSVENAFLEAEREIRALHGDGCEMAEELAAVGKGLKNGIPLEEMLIGLGGRSGVEEIRDFTEAFAAAKRMGGNLRAIVL
;
A
#
# COMPACT_ATOMS: atom_id res chain seq x y z
N MET A 1 -31.49 4.83 18.91
CA MET A 1 -31.91 5.43 17.62
C MET A 1 -30.91 6.51 17.14
N TRP A 2 -29.70 6.57 17.69
CA TRP A 2 -28.68 7.60 17.40
C TRP A 2 -27.36 7.04 16.83
N GLU A 3 -27.23 5.73 16.62
CA GLU A 3 -25.99 5.09 16.15
C GLU A 3 -25.82 5.05 14.62
N ASN A 4 -26.85 5.38 13.85
CA ASN A 4 -26.84 5.22 12.39
C ASN A 4 -26.36 6.48 11.64
N TRP A 5 -25.95 7.54 12.34
CA TRP A 5 -25.54 8.82 11.74
C TRP A 5 -24.04 9.01 11.61
N ARG A 6 -23.21 8.03 12.02
CA ARG A 6 -21.75 8.14 12.05
C ARG A 6 -21.00 7.38 10.97
N ARG A 7 -21.70 6.80 10.01
CA ARG A 7 -21.02 6.23 8.84
C ARG A 7 -21.25 7.16 7.67
N PRO A 8 -20.20 7.93 7.25
CA PRO A 8 -20.32 8.74 6.04
C PRO A 8 -20.59 7.81 4.87
N GLY A 9 -21.51 8.21 3.97
CA GLY A 9 -21.99 7.40 2.85
C GLY A 9 -20.93 6.97 1.83
N TRP A 10 -19.68 7.40 1.97
CA TRP A 10 -18.53 6.97 1.18
C TRP A 10 -17.91 5.65 1.69
N GLU A 11 -18.14 5.25 2.93
CA GLU A 11 -17.73 3.93 3.45
C GLU A 11 -18.42 2.76 2.74
N GLN A 12 -19.54 3.00 2.08
CA GLN A 12 -20.32 1.92 1.44
C GLN A 12 -19.91 1.59 0.01
N LYS A 13 -18.95 2.31 -0.59
CA LYS A 13 -18.62 2.12 -2.01
C LYS A 13 -17.12 2.05 -2.33
N GLU A 14 -16.26 2.12 -1.32
CA GLU A 14 -14.86 1.79 -1.52
C GLU A 14 -14.69 0.28 -1.35
N GLU A 15 -14.61 -0.42 -2.46
CA GLU A 15 -13.98 -1.73 -2.52
C GLU A 15 -12.63 -1.58 -1.81
N LYS A 16 -12.58 -2.04 -0.56
CA LYS A 16 -11.39 -2.02 0.29
C LYS A 16 -10.24 -2.60 -0.52
N THR A 17 -9.39 -1.77 -1.06
CA THR A 17 -8.12 -2.21 -1.60
C THR A 17 -7.29 -2.62 -0.38
N GLU A 18 -7.49 -3.84 0.07
CA GLU A 18 -6.73 -4.43 1.17
C GLU A 18 -5.32 -4.70 0.66
N TYR A 19 -4.45 -3.73 0.82
CA TYR A 19 -3.01 -3.86 0.52
C TYR A 19 -2.34 -4.96 1.38
N ASP A 20 -3.05 -5.46 2.38
CA ASP A 20 -2.56 -6.49 3.29
C ASP A 20 -2.77 -7.92 2.77
N VAL A 21 -3.62 -8.15 1.75
CA VAL A 21 -3.90 -9.47 1.19
C VAL A 21 -3.40 -9.59 -0.24
N TYR A 22 -2.15 -10.01 -0.40
CA TYR A 22 -1.61 -10.36 -1.72
C TYR A 22 -2.14 -11.74 -2.16
N ARG A 23 -2.99 -11.79 -3.20
CA ARG A 23 -3.41 -13.01 -3.87
C ARG A 23 -2.37 -13.40 -4.91
N LEU A 24 -1.66 -14.49 -4.66
CA LEU A 24 -0.70 -15.03 -5.64
C LEU A 24 -1.44 -15.43 -6.93
N SER A 25 -0.92 -14.99 -8.08
CA SER A 25 -1.38 -15.45 -9.38
C SER A 25 -1.07 -16.95 -9.55
N VAL A 26 -1.92 -17.66 -10.29
CA VAL A 26 -1.74 -19.10 -10.57
C VAL A 26 -0.36 -19.39 -11.16
N ARG A 27 0.16 -18.50 -12.01
CA ARG A 27 1.50 -18.61 -12.62
C ARG A 27 2.61 -18.52 -11.57
N GLU A 28 2.44 -17.71 -10.53
CA GLU A 28 3.41 -17.56 -9.43
C GLU A 28 3.41 -18.78 -8.52
N ILE A 29 2.25 -19.38 -8.30
CA ILE A 29 2.12 -20.65 -7.56
C ILE A 29 2.80 -21.79 -8.31
N LEU A 30 2.60 -21.87 -9.64
CA LEU A 30 3.27 -22.86 -10.49
C LEU A 30 4.80 -22.70 -10.46
N TRP A 31 5.31 -21.48 -10.57
CA TRP A 31 6.74 -21.20 -10.49
C TRP A 31 7.34 -21.54 -9.14
N GLY A 32 6.63 -21.26 -8.04
CA GLY A 32 7.03 -21.65 -6.68
C GLY A 32 7.07 -23.17 -6.50
N LEU A 33 6.09 -23.88 -7.06
CA LEU A 33 6.04 -25.34 -7.08
C LEU A 33 7.17 -25.96 -7.90
N CYS A 34 7.47 -25.42 -9.09
CA CYS A 34 8.61 -25.87 -9.90
C CYS A 34 9.95 -25.65 -9.19
N LYS A 35 10.15 -24.48 -8.56
CA LYS A 35 11.37 -24.23 -7.76
C LYS A 35 11.51 -25.19 -6.59
N SER A 36 10.45 -25.42 -5.83
CA SER A 36 10.48 -26.35 -4.71
C SER A 36 10.72 -27.80 -5.17
N ALA A 37 10.12 -28.20 -6.29
CA ALA A 37 10.35 -29.52 -6.88
C ALA A 37 11.81 -29.70 -7.35
N ALA A 38 12.41 -28.69 -7.96
CA ALA A 38 13.80 -28.72 -8.40
C ALA A 38 14.77 -28.82 -7.21
N VAL A 39 14.56 -28.03 -6.17
CA VAL A 39 15.40 -28.06 -4.95
C VAL A 39 15.24 -29.42 -4.23
N THR A 40 14.02 -29.90 -4.06
CA THR A 40 13.78 -31.20 -3.40
C THR A 40 14.31 -32.35 -4.25
N GLY A 41 14.17 -32.28 -5.57
CA GLY A 41 14.72 -33.27 -6.50
C GLY A 41 16.25 -33.33 -6.47
N ALA A 42 16.91 -32.17 -6.43
CA ALA A 42 18.37 -32.09 -6.29
C ALA A 42 18.84 -32.65 -4.93
N PHE A 43 18.15 -32.35 -3.85
CA PHE A 43 18.46 -32.91 -2.53
C PHE A 43 18.17 -34.41 -2.45
N ALA A 44 17.07 -34.88 -3.04
CA ALA A 44 16.75 -36.30 -3.11
C ALA A 44 17.77 -37.10 -3.95
N TYR A 45 18.26 -36.50 -5.03
CA TYR A 45 19.32 -37.10 -5.86
C TYR A 45 20.68 -37.17 -5.15
N LEU A 46 21.05 -36.11 -4.39
CA LEU A 46 22.36 -36.02 -3.72
C LEU A 46 22.43 -36.86 -2.44
N PHE A 47 21.32 -36.96 -1.71
CA PHE A 47 21.38 -37.48 -0.32
C PHE A 47 20.89 -38.92 -0.13
N TYR A 48 20.30 -39.57 -1.07
CA TYR A 48 19.99 -41.01 -1.01
C TYR A 48 18.76 -41.38 -1.88
N ARG A 49 18.90 -42.36 -2.67
CA ARG A 49 17.96 -43.23 -3.36
C ARG A 49 16.80 -43.74 -2.45
N SER A 50 16.30 -42.96 -1.52
CA SER A 50 15.28 -43.32 -0.56
C SER A 50 13.97 -42.53 -0.78
N TRP A 51 12.85 -43.23 -0.80
CA TRP A 51 11.48 -42.71 -0.92
C TRP A 51 11.11 -41.70 0.17
N ALA A 52 11.85 -41.65 1.28
CA ALA A 52 11.62 -40.65 2.36
C ALA A 52 11.79 -39.21 1.90
N GLY A 53 12.55 -38.91 0.83
CA GLY A 53 12.67 -37.58 0.26
C GLY A 53 11.36 -37.04 -0.32
N CYS A 54 10.45 -37.89 -0.81
CA CYS A 54 9.16 -37.50 -1.33
C CYS A 54 8.21 -36.96 -0.24
N LEU A 55 8.35 -37.39 1.01
CA LEU A 55 7.54 -36.89 2.13
C LEU A 55 7.93 -35.47 2.55
N ALA A 56 9.15 -35.02 2.27
CA ALA A 56 9.62 -33.67 2.57
C ALA A 56 9.11 -32.61 1.56
N TRP A 57 8.68 -33.03 0.38
CA TRP A 57 8.24 -32.11 -0.69
C TRP A 57 7.06 -31.21 -0.30
N PRO A 58 5.95 -31.70 0.31
CA PRO A 58 4.84 -30.81 0.66
C PRO A 58 5.24 -29.79 1.73
N VAL A 59 6.15 -30.12 2.64
CA VAL A 59 6.62 -29.21 3.68
C VAL A 59 7.46 -28.08 3.08
N THR A 60 8.41 -28.42 2.20
CA THR A 60 9.24 -27.42 1.52
C THR A 60 8.42 -26.54 0.59
N ALA A 61 7.43 -27.08 -0.13
CA ALA A 61 6.52 -26.32 -0.98
C ALA A 61 5.72 -25.27 -0.18
N VAL A 62 5.16 -25.65 0.98
CA VAL A 62 4.42 -24.73 1.85
C VAL A 62 5.33 -23.63 2.41
N LEU A 63 6.55 -23.96 2.81
CA LEU A 63 7.52 -22.99 3.33
C LEU A 63 7.97 -22.00 2.25
N CYS A 64 8.25 -22.47 1.04
CA CYS A 64 8.62 -21.61 -0.09
C CYS A 64 7.47 -20.66 -0.48
N LEU A 65 6.24 -21.18 -0.58
CA LEU A 65 5.06 -20.34 -0.93
C LEU A 65 4.77 -19.28 0.15
N LYS A 66 4.91 -19.62 1.42
CA LYS A 66 4.76 -18.64 2.53
C LYS A 66 5.86 -17.58 2.50
N GLY A 67 7.10 -17.98 2.19
CA GLY A 67 8.23 -17.07 2.06
C GLY A 67 8.05 -16.06 0.92
N ASP A 68 7.63 -16.56 -0.25
CA ASP A 68 7.41 -15.72 -1.43
C ASP A 68 6.25 -14.72 -1.23
N ARG A 69 5.17 -15.14 -0.56
CA ARG A 69 4.06 -14.25 -0.20
C ARG A 69 4.53 -13.09 0.68
N LYS A 70 5.23 -13.40 1.79
CA LYS A 70 5.73 -12.37 2.71
C LYS A 70 6.69 -11.41 2.01
N ARG A 71 7.57 -11.94 1.15
CA ARG A 71 8.55 -11.13 0.42
C ARG A 71 7.86 -10.16 -0.55
N LYS A 72 6.86 -10.63 -1.31
CA LYS A 72 6.11 -9.80 -2.26
C LYS A 72 5.24 -8.76 -1.54
N GLN A 73 4.59 -9.13 -0.44
CA GLN A 73 3.85 -8.21 0.39
C GLN A 73 4.77 -7.11 0.95
N LYS A 74 5.96 -7.47 1.44
CA LYS A 74 6.95 -6.51 1.91
C LYS A 74 7.40 -5.57 0.78
N GLN A 75 7.74 -6.11 -0.39
CA GLN A 75 8.12 -5.29 -1.56
C GLN A 75 7.02 -4.34 -2.01
N ARG A 76 5.75 -4.76 -1.93
CA ARG A 76 4.60 -3.90 -2.25
C ARG A 76 4.48 -2.75 -1.25
N LYS A 77 4.60 -3.04 0.05
CA LYS A 77 4.58 -2.01 1.10
C LYS A 77 5.76 -1.03 0.97
N GLU A 78 6.97 -1.53 0.72
CA GLU A 78 8.14 -0.70 0.47
C GLU A 78 7.98 0.21 -0.75
N ARG A 79 7.39 -0.32 -1.84
CA ARG A 79 7.09 0.48 -3.03
C ARG A 79 6.04 1.55 -2.74
N LEU A 80 4.97 1.20 -2.02
CA LEU A 80 3.93 2.15 -1.64
C LEU A 80 4.47 3.25 -0.72
N SER A 81 5.34 2.90 0.23
CA SER A 81 6.02 3.86 1.10
C SER A 81 6.90 4.83 0.30
N ALA A 82 7.70 4.33 -0.66
CA ALA A 82 8.50 5.18 -1.53
C ALA A 82 7.63 6.14 -2.37
N GLN A 83 6.58 5.63 -3.01
CA GLN A 83 5.65 6.44 -3.79
C GLN A 83 4.93 7.50 -2.93
N PHE A 84 4.65 7.17 -1.66
CA PHE A 84 4.08 8.12 -0.71
C PHE A 84 5.07 9.25 -0.37
N CYS A 85 6.35 8.93 -0.16
CA CYS A 85 7.38 9.96 0.05
C CYS A 85 7.46 10.92 -1.14
N ASP A 86 7.45 10.38 -2.38
CA ASP A 86 7.42 11.20 -3.59
C ASP A 86 6.17 12.09 -3.64
N ALA A 87 5.00 11.57 -3.26
CA ALA A 87 3.74 12.30 -3.21
C ALA A 87 3.77 13.46 -2.19
N ILE A 88 4.33 13.21 -1.00
CA ILE A 88 4.50 14.25 0.01
C ILE A 88 5.47 15.32 -0.47
N GLN A 89 6.55 14.95 -1.14
CA GLN A 89 7.51 15.90 -1.68
C GLN A 89 6.90 16.74 -2.80
N ALA A 90 6.10 16.16 -3.68
CA ALA A 90 5.34 16.88 -4.70
C ALA A 90 4.34 17.87 -4.07
N ALA A 91 3.58 17.44 -3.06
CA ALA A 91 2.68 18.31 -2.32
C ALA A 91 3.43 19.46 -1.60
N ALA A 92 4.60 19.17 -1.00
CA ALA A 92 5.47 20.16 -0.39
C ALA A 92 5.89 21.23 -1.39
N SER A 93 6.34 20.82 -2.58
CA SER A 93 6.73 21.71 -3.68
C SER A 93 5.56 22.59 -4.12
N GLY A 94 4.36 22.03 -4.25
CA GLY A 94 3.14 22.77 -4.55
C GLY A 94 2.82 23.82 -3.48
N MET A 95 2.93 23.49 -2.21
CA MET A 95 2.74 24.44 -1.12
C MET A 95 3.79 25.55 -1.09
N GLN A 96 5.04 25.25 -1.45
CA GLN A 96 6.09 26.27 -1.60
C GLN A 96 5.78 27.21 -2.75
N ALA A 97 5.21 26.73 -3.85
CA ALA A 97 4.73 27.53 -4.98
C ALA A 97 3.49 28.37 -4.66
N GLY A 98 2.91 28.23 -3.45
CA GLY A 98 1.80 29.03 -2.97
C GLY A 98 0.43 28.38 -3.12
N TYR A 99 0.32 27.13 -3.53
CA TYR A 99 -0.96 26.41 -3.57
C TYR A 99 -1.51 26.19 -2.14
N SER A 100 -2.83 26.11 -2.03
CA SER A 100 -3.46 25.60 -0.81
C SER A 100 -3.08 24.14 -0.60
N VAL A 101 -3.15 23.66 0.64
CA VAL A 101 -2.79 22.28 0.97
C VAL A 101 -3.58 21.28 0.12
N GLU A 102 -4.89 21.50 -0.02
CA GLU A 102 -5.78 20.69 -0.82
C GLU A 102 -5.37 20.66 -2.31
N ASN A 103 -5.06 21.84 -2.87
CA ASN A 103 -4.63 21.95 -4.27
C ASN A 103 -3.23 21.34 -4.49
N ALA A 104 -2.34 21.44 -3.50
CA ALA A 104 -1.02 20.81 -3.56
C ALA A 104 -1.12 19.27 -3.64
N PHE A 105 -2.05 18.66 -2.90
CA PHE A 105 -2.29 17.21 -3.01
C PHE A 105 -2.94 16.82 -4.36
N LEU A 106 -3.79 17.67 -4.91
CA LEU A 106 -4.36 17.42 -6.25
C LEU A 106 -3.30 17.51 -7.36
N GLU A 107 -2.33 18.40 -7.20
CA GLU A 107 -1.22 18.52 -8.16
C GLU A 107 -0.22 17.38 -8.00
N ALA A 108 0.03 16.95 -6.75
CA ALA A 108 0.85 15.78 -6.44
C ALA A 108 0.33 14.50 -7.12
N GLU A 109 -0.99 14.30 -7.22
CA GLU A 109 -1.58 13.17 -7.97
C GLU A 109 -1.09 13.14 -9.41
N ARG A 110 -1.09 14.29 -10.09
CA ARG A 110 -0.65 14.40 -11.50
C ARG A 110 0.85 14.11 -11.64
N GLU A 111 1.65 14.64 -10.72
CA GLU A 111 3.09 14.44 -10.71
C GLU A 111 3.45 12.99 -10.47
N ILE A 112 2.82 12.33 -9.49
CA ILE A 112 3.03 10.91 -9.19
C ILE A 112 2.60 10.03 -10.36
N ARG A 113 1.50 10.34 -11.02
CA ARG A 113 1.06 9.63 -12.22
C ARG A 113 2.05 9.79 -13.38
N ALA A 114 2.61 10.97 -13.56
CA ALA A 114 3.64 11.22 -14.57
C ALA A 114 4.96 10.48 -14.27
N LEU A 115 5.33 10.38 -12.97
CA LEU A 115 6.59 9.77 -12.55
C LEU A 115 6.53 8.24 -12.54
N HIS A 116 5.43 7.65 -12.04
CA HIS A 116 5.29 6.21 -11.80
C HIS A 116 4.33 5.51 -12.79
N GLY A 117 3.66 6.25 -13.66
CA GLY A 117 2.70 5.74 -14.65
C GLY A 117 1.27 5.59 -14.12
N ASP A 118 0.34 5.31 -15.05
CA ASP A 118 -1.10 5.23 -14.76
C ASP A 118 -1.50 4.07 -13.81
N GLY A 119 -0.69 3.03 -13.71
CA GLY A 119 -0.93 1.88 -12.81
C GLY A 119 -0.32 2.06 -11.41
N CYS A 120 0.04 3.27 -11.02
CA CYS A 120 0.61 3.56 -9.72
C CYS A 120 -0.45 3.53 -8.62
N GLU A 121 -0.28 2.65 -7.62
CA GLU A 121 -1.22 2.51 -6.50
C GLU A 121 -1.40 3.82 -5.73
N MET A 122 -0.33 4.59 -5.54
CA MET A 122 -0.39 5.88 -4.86
C MET A 122 -1.14 6.95 -5.68
N ALA A 123 -1.01 6.95 -7.01
CA ALA A 123 -1.77 7.86 -7.86
C ALA A 123 -3.28 7.58 -7.80
N GLU A 124 -3.68 6.31 -7.71
CA GLU A 124 -5.09 5.93 -7.54
C GLU A 124 -5.64 6.37 -6.18
N GLU A 125 -4.86 6.20 -5.11
CA GLU A 125 -5.25 6.68 -3.77
C GLU A 125 -5.35 8.21 -3.72
N LEU A 126 -4.41 8.94 -4.33
CA LEU A 126 -4.49 10.41 -4.41
C LEU A 126 -5.66 10.86 -5.28
N ALA A 127 -6.01 10.14 -6.34
CA ALA A 127 -7.21 10.41 -7.12
C ALA A 127 -8.49 10.20 -6.30
N ALA A 128 -8.52 9.18 -5.41
CA ALA A 128 -9.62 8.99 -4.48
C ALA A 128 -9.71 10.15 -3.48
N VAL A 129 -8.57 10.63 -2.94
CA VAL A 129 -8.50 11.83 -2.12
C VAL A 129 -9.08 13.04 -2.86
N GLY A 130 -8.68 13.25 -4.13
CA GLY A 130 -9.19 14.33 -4.97
C GLY A 130 -10.71 14.26 -5.20
N LYS A 131 -11.26 13.07 -5.37
CA LYS A 131 -12.72 12.88 -5.47
C LYS A 131 -13.42 13.21 -4.15
N GLY A 132 -12.84 12.79 -3.02
CA GLY A 132 -13.36 13.10 -1.69
C GLY A 132 -13.41 14.61 -1.43
N LEU A 133 -12.34 15.32 -1.75
CA LEU A 133 -12.27 16.78 -1.62
C LEU A 133 -13.36 17.49 -2.44
N LYS A 134 -13.61 17.04 -3.68
CA LYS A 134 -14.71 17.57 -4.52
C LYS A 134 -16.09 17.32 -3.93
N ASN A 135 -16.23 16.28 -3.13
CA ASN A 135 -17.46 15.94 -2.40
C ASN A 135 -17.56 16.64 -1.05
N GLY A 136 -16.61 17.54 -0.72
CA GLY A 136 -16.60 18.28 0.53
C GLY A 136 -16.07 17.52 1.74
N ILE A 137 -15.43 16.36 1.53
CA ILE A 137 -14.80 15.59 2.61
C ILE A 137 -13.47 16.26 2.97
N PRO A 138 -13.19 16.51 4.27
CA PRO A 138 -11.94 17.12 4.68
C PRO A 138 -10.71 16.27 4.31
N LEU A 139 -9.62 16.92 3.89
CA LEU A 139 -8.38 16.26 3.49
C LEU A 139 -7.84 15.33 4.59
N GLU A 140 -7.91 15.76 5.85
CA GLU A 140 -7.44 14.97 6.99
C GLU A 140 -8.18 13.64 7.15
N GLU A 141 -9.48 13.61 6.90
CA GLU A 141 -10.26 12.36 6.96
C GLU A 141 -9.85 11.40 5.82
N MET A 142 -9.64 11.93 4.64
CA MET A 142 -9.18 11.14 3.48
C MET A 142 -7.78 10.57 3.70
N LEU A 143 -6.87 11.37 4.25
CA LEU A 143 -5.50 10.92 4.56
C LEU A 143 -5.48 9.88 5.69
N ILE A 144 -6.26 10.05 6.76
CA ILE A 144 -6.39 9.04 7.81
C ILE A 144 -6.91 7.72 7.22
N GLY A 145 -7.92 7.79 6.35
CA GLY A 145 -8.42 6.63 5.62
C GLY A 145 -7.33 5.93 4.80
N LEU A 146 -6.50 6.69 4.10
CA LEU A 146 -5.34 6.19 3.36
C LEU A 146 -4.35 5.48 4.30
N GLY A 147 -3.97 6.11 5.42
CA GLY A 147 -3.07 5.53 6.42
C GLY A 147 -3.58 4.19 6.95
N GLY A 148 -4.87 4.10 7.26
CA GLY A 148 -5.49 2.87 7.75
C GLY A 148 -5.53 1.74 6.71
N ARG A 149 -5.77 2.07 5.43
CA ARG A 149 -5.85 1.06 4.35
C ARG A 149 -4.49 0.60 3.85
N SER A 150 -3.49 1.47 3.86
CA SER A 150 -2.15 1.19 3.33
C SER A 150 -1.45 0.02 4.02
N GLY A 151 -1.71 -0.19 5.31
CA GLY A 151 -1.00 -1.15 6.13
C GLY A 151 0.50 -0.86 6.25
N VAL A 152 0.92 0.39 5.96
CA VAL A 152 2.28 0.92 6.05
C VAL A 152 2.34 1.87 7.24
N GLU A 153 3.22 1.59 8.18
CA GLU A 153 3.30 2.33 9.46
C GLU A 153 3.68 3.80 9.24
N GLU A 154 4.65 4.05 8.36
CA GLU A 154 5.11 5.40 8.05
C GLU A 154 4.00 6.29 7.45
N ILE A 155 3.13 5.71 6.62
CA ILE A 155 1.99 6.45 6.05
C ILE A 155 0.99 6.77 7.14
N ARG A 156 0.70 5.82 8.03
CA ARG A 156 -0.24 6.02 9.12
C ARG A 156 0.25 7.11 10.08
N ASP A 157 1.51 7.04 10.50
CA ASP A 157 2.10 8.00 11.43
C ASP A 157 2.09 9.42 10.86
N PHE A 158 2.43 9.56 9.57
CA PHE A 158 2.34 10.85 8.88
C PHE A 158 0.89 11.38 8.86
N THR A 159 -0.09 10.55 8.49
CA THR A 159 -1.48 11.00 8.36
C THR A 159 -2.09 11.38 9.72
N GLU A 160 -1.73 10.67 10.79
CA GLU A 160 -2.13 11.01 12.16
C GLU A 160 -1.49 12.33 12.63
N ALA A 161 -0.19 12.51 12.38
CA ALA A 161 0.52 13.76 12.70
C ALA A 161 -0.06 14.95 11.93
N PHE A 162 -0.34 14.78 10.63
CA PHE A 162 -0.95 15.78 9.78
C PHE A 162 -2.34 16.21 10.30
N ALA A 163 -3.19 15.24 10.64
CA ALA A 163 -4.52 15.50 11.18
C ALA A 163 -4.47 16.19 12.54
N ALA A 164 -3.54 15.81 13.41
CA ALA A 164 -3.33 16.46 14.71
C ALA A 164 -2.90 17.91 14.55
N ALA A 165 -1.97 18.19 13.65
CA ALA A 165 -1.49 19.54 13.40
C ALA A 165 -2.59 20.46 12.82
N LYS A 166 -3.40 19.94 11.91
CA LYS A 166 -4.51 20.70 11.34
C LYS A 166 -5.54 21.07 12.39
N ARG A 167 -5.86 20.15 13.33
CA ARG A 167 -6.76 20.43 14.47
C ARG A 167 -6.23 21.50 15.41
N MET A 168 -4.92 21.55 15.63
CA MET A 168 -4.28 22.54 16.49
C MET A 168 -4.11 23.92 15.80
N GLY A 169 -4.59 24.08 14.57
CA GLY A 169 -4.39 25.31 13.80
C GLY A 169 -2.92 25.55 13.40
N GLY A 170 -2.12 24.49 13.41
CA GLY A 170 -0.69 24.56 13.15
C GLY A 170 -0.34 24.88 11.69
N ASN A 171 0.90 25.32 11.50
CA ASN A 171 1.45 25.57 10.18
C ASN A 171 1.74 24.24 9.48
N LEU A 172 0.78 23.76 8.69
CA LEU A 172 0.88 22.50 7.95
C LEU A 172 2.12 22.44 7.02
N ARG A 173 2.60 23.60 6.57
CA ARG A 173 3.84 23.69 5.78
C ARG A 173 5.05 23.17 6.55
N ALA A 174 5.10 23.35 7.86
CA ALA A 174 6.22 22.90 8.68
C ALA A 174 6.25 21.38 8.92
N ILE A 175 5.18 20.66 8.60
CA ILE A 175 5.10 19.19 8.77
C ILE A 175 5.46 18.49 7.46
N VAL A 176 5.15 19.13 6.34
CA VAL A 176 5.34 18.57 4.99
C VAL A 176 6.69 18.97 4.40
N LEU A 177 7.30 20.05 4.89
CA LEU A 177 8.62 20.57 4.50
C LEU A 177 9.71 20.06 5.43
#